data_bd747139b2e20ac639f8f9b750d4f2e2
#
_entry.id   bd747139b2e20ac639f8f9b750d4f2e2
#
_cell.length_a   1.000
_cell.length_b   1.000
_cell.length_c   1.000
_cell.angle_alpha   90.00
_cell.angle_beta   90.00
_cell.angle_gamma   90.00
#
_symmetry.space_group_name_H-M   'P 1'
#
loop_
_entity.id
_entity.type
_entity.pdbx_description
1 polymer ?
#
loop_
_entity_poly.entity_id
_entity_poly.type
_entity_poly.pdbx_seq_one_letter_code
_entity_poly.pdbx_strand_id
1 'polypeptide(L)'
;MPELYRKRLIPSECIHLKNDTIVSISDGHIITRWKTLHPKEEFSYGISYYVVKHGWKISKFYKENGTLAYIYCDIIDTSYDKNTDTYIFTDLLADVIIENDGFVRVVDLDELERYEVLNPALNHLSKLQ
;
A
#
# COMPACT_ATOMS: atom_id res chain seq x y z
N MET A 1 7.29 8.70 17.46
CA MET A 1 6.91 8.27 16.10
C MET A 1 5.82 7.23 16.17
N PRO A 2 4.79 7.31 15.33
CA PRO A 2 3.72 6.32 15.35
C PRO A 2 4.19 4.95 14.89
N GLU A 3 3.45 3.95 15.30
CA GLU A 3 3.61 2.58 14.84
C GLU A 3 2.74 2.37 13.61
N LEU A 4 3.28 1.67 12.62
CA LEU A 4 2.57 1.38 11.37
C LEU A 4 2.36 -0.12 11.21
N TYR A 5 1.13 -0.52 10.87
CA TYR A 5 0.77 -1.91 10.60
C TYR A 5 0.08 -2.00 9.24
N ARG A 6 0.35 -3.09 8.53
CA ARG A 6 -0.34 -3.43 7.28
C ARG A 6 -1.22 -4.65 7.54
N LYS A 7 -2.50 -4.53 7.18
CA LYS A 7 -3.48 -5.60 7.34
C LYS A 7 -3.97 -6.08 5.98
N ARG A 8 -4.02 -7.39 5.79
CA ARG A 8 -4.66 -8.03 4.64
C ARG A 8 -5.92 -8.73 5.12
N LEU A 9 -6.93 -8.77 4.25
CA LEU A 9 -8.20 -9.42 4.55
C LEU A 9 -8.23 -10.88 4.09
N ILE A 10 -7.61 -11.18 2.94
CA ILE A 10 -7.57 -12.53 2.34
C ILE A 10 -6.17 -12.79 1.79
N PRO A 11 -5.41 -13.73 2.37
CA PRO A 11 -5.60 -14.32 3.68
C PRO A 11 -5.46 -13.29 4.80
N SER A 12 -6.14 -13.52 5.92
CA SER A 12 -6.10 -12.57 7.04
C SER A 12 -4.70 -12.53 7.67
N GLU A 13 -4.14 -11.33 7.72
CA GLU A 13 -2.79 -11.12 8.24
C GLU A 13 -2.63 -9.68 8.68
N CYS A 14 -1.83 -9.44 9.73
CA CYS A 14 -1.50 -8.09 10.20
C CYS A 14 -0.01 -8.05 10.51
N ILE A 15 0.72 -7.22 9.78
CA ILE A 15 2.18 -7.14 9.86
C ILE A 15 2.60 -5.79 10.42
N HIS A 16 3.47 -5.80 11.43
CA HIS A 16 4.09 -4.59 11.95
C HIS A 16 5.20 -4.13 10.99
N LEU A 17 5.09 -2.91 10.48
CA LEU A 17 6.05 -2.34 9.53
C LEU A 17 7.23 -1.70 10.28
N LYS A 18 7.84 -2.45 11.18
CA LYS A 18 8.89 -1.95 12.09
C LYS A 18 10.18 -1.55 11.39
N ASN A 19 10.41 -2.08 10.19
CA ASN A 19 11.62 -1.80 9.42
C ASN A 19 11.45 -0.63 8.44
N ASP A 20 10.24 -0.10 8.33
CA ASP A 20 10.00 1.08 7.52
C ASP A 20 10.42 2.33 8.30
N THR A 21 11.10 3.25 7.63
CA THR A 21 11.50 4.53 8.22
C THR A 21 10.50 5.59 7.82
N ILE A 22 9.88 6.24 8.80
CA ILE A 22 8.98 7.36 8.54
C ILE A 22 9.83 8.58 8.21
N VAL A 23 9.67 9.09 6.99
CA VAL A 23 10.39 10.28 6.50
C VAL A 23 9.64 11.54 6.86
N SER A 24 8.31 11.51 6.75
CA SER A 24 7.47 12.68 6.96
C SER A 24 6.05 12.29 7.31
N ILE A 25 5.41 13.06 8.17
CA ILE A 25 3.98 12.97 8.49
C ILE A 25 3.44 14.41 8.53
N SER A 26 2.43 14.71 7.73
CA SER A 26 1.72 15.99 7.79
C SER A 26 0.36 15.89 7.14
N ASP A 27 -0.68 16.43 7.81
CA ASP A 27 -2.04 16.59 7.27
C ASP A 27 -2.57 15.37 6.49
N GLY A 28 -2.47 14.18 7.09
CA GLY A 28 -2.98 12.96 6.47
C GLY A 28 -2.09 12.39 5.38
N HIS A 29 -0.85 12.85 5.29
CA HIS A 29 0.16 12.34 4.37
C HIS A 29 1.29 11.70 5.17
N ILE A 30 1.65 10.47 4.83
CA ILE A 30 2.76 9.75 5.48
C ILE A 30 3.69 9.27 4.38
N ILE A 31 4.97 9.58 4.52
CA ILE A 31 6.00 9.11 3.59
C ILE A 31 6.93 8.19 4.35
N THR A 32 7.15 6.99 3.83
CA THR A 32 8.07 6.01 4.41
C THR A 32 9.11 5.60 3.41
N ARG A 33 10.24 5.13 3.93
CA ARG A 33 11.33 4.54 3.16
C ARG A 33 11.57 3.15 3.72
N TRP A 34 11.79 2.18 2.83
CA TRP A 34 11.96 0.79 3.25
C TRP A 34 12.96 0.07 2.35
N LYS A 35 13.50 -1.03 2.87
CA LYS A 35 14.38 -1.94 2.14
C LYS A 35 13.87 -3.35 2.30
N THR A 36 14.08 -4.18 1.28
CA THR A 36 13.81 -5.61 1.42
C THR A 36 14.92 -6.24 2.24
N LEU A 37 14.57 -7.19 3.11
CA LEU A 37 15.56 -7.94 3.89
C LEU A 37 16.44 -8.79 2.98
N HIS A 38 15.85 -9.31 1.91
CA HIS A 38 16.55 -10.10 0.88
C HIS A 38 16.30 -9.40 -0.44
N PRO A 39 17.26 -8.62 -0.98
CA PRO A 39 17.10 -7.93 -2.24
C PRO A 39 16.67 -8.89 -3.34
N LYS A 40 15.64 -8.49 -4.07
CA LYS A 40 15.13 -9.24 -5.21
C LYS A 40 15.73 -8.67 -6.49
N GLU A 41 15.83 -9.49 -7.52
CA GLU A 41 16.27 -9.05 -8.84
C GLU A 41 15.38 -7.92 -9.34
N GLU A 42 14.08 -7.97 -9.03
CA GLU A 42 13.10 -6.98 -9.47
C GLU A 42 13.22 -5.65 -8.75
N PHE A 43 13.52 -5.68 -7.44
CA PHE A 43 13.67 -4.47 -6.62
C PHE A 43 14.38 -4.77 -5.31
N SER A 44 14.95 -3.74 -4.69
CA SER A 44 15.60 -3.87 -3.39
C SER A 44 15.16 -2.85 -2.35
N TYR A 45 14.63 -1.71 -2.74
CA TYR A 45 14.15 -0.70 -1.79
C TYR A 45 13.02 0.12 -2.42
N GLY A 46 12.38 0.93 -1.61
CA GLY A 46 11.33 1.78 -2.11
C GLY A 46 10.97 2.92 -1.17
N ILE A 47 10.07 3.76 -1.69
CA ILE A 47 9.48 4.88 -0.98
C ILE A 47 7.96 4.74 -1.14
N SER A 48 7.24 4.84 -0.03
CA SER A 48 5.78 4.75 -0.03
C SER A 48 5.18 6.06 0.44
N TYR A 49 4.15 6.50 -0.27
CA TYR A 49 3.40 7.70 0.01
C TYR A 49 1.96 7.32 0.33
N TYR A 50 1.57 7.53 1.59
CA TYR A 50 0.22 7.23 2.06
C TYR A 50 -0.61 8.51 2.04
N VAL A 51 -1.66 8.53 1.23
CA VAL A 51 -2.63 9.62 1.20
C VAL A 51 -3.86 9.14 1.95
N VAL A 52 -3.84 9.32 3.27
CA VAL A 52 -4.83 8.74 4.19
C VAL A 52 -6.25 9.18 3.85
N LYS A 53 -6.43 10.44 3.52
CA LYS A 53 -7.73 11.04 3.20
C LYS A 53 -8.40 10.36 2.00
N HIS A 54 -7.61 9.97 1.01
CA HIS A 54 -8.13 9.39 -0.23
C HIS A 54 -8.07 7.87 -0.26
N GLY A 55 -7.43 7.25 0.73
CA GLY A 55 -7.29 5.80 0.76
C GLY A 55 -6.29 5.27 -0.27
N TRP A 56 -5.25 6.02 -0.57
CA TRP A 56 -4.23 5.63 -1.53
C TRP A 56 -2.90 5.38 -0.84
N LYS A 57 -2.18 4.36 -1.32
CA LYS A 57 -0.77 4.15 -1.01
C LYS A 57 -0.04 4.02 -2.33
N ILE A 58 0.83 4.96 -2.63
CA ILE A 58 1.61 4.99 -3.86
C ILE A 58 3.05 4.70 -3.51
N SER A 59 3.60 3.63 -4.07
CA SER A 59 4.96 3.19 -3.77
C SER A 59 5.80 3.16 -5.04
N LYS A 60 7.01 3.71 -4.95
CA LYS A 60 8.02 3.59 -5.99
C LYS A 60 9.01 2.52 -5.58
N PHE A 61 9.16 1.51 -6.43
CA PHE A 61 10.05 0.38 -6.21
C PHE A 61 11.30 0.56 -7.05
N TYR A 62 12.46 0.47 -6.41
CA TYR A 62 13.76 0.70 -7.05
C TYR A 62 14.62 -0.54 -7.04
N LYS A 63 15.38 -0.71 -8.12
CA LYS A 63 16.41 -1.73 -8.20
C LYS A 63 17.64 -1.29 -7.40
N GLU A 64 18.53 -2.23 -7.10
CA GLU A 64 19.74 -1.97 -6.34
C GLU A 64 20.58 -0.84 -6.94
N ASN A 65 20.60 -0.72 -8.27
CA ASN A 65 21.35 0.32 -8.97
C ASN A 65 20.67 1.70 -8.99
N GLY A 66 19.51 1.84 -8.32
CA GLY A 66 18.79 3.12 -8.26
C GLY A 66 17.78 3.35 -9.37
N THR A 67 17.68 2.43 -10.32
CA THR A 67 16.72 2.53 -11.42
C THR A 67 15.31 2.21 -10.92
N LEU A 68 14.32 3.00 -11.33
CA LEU A 68 12.91 2.74 -11.00
C LEU A 68 12.46 1.44 -11.68
N ALA A 69 11.97 0.49 -10.87
CA ALA A 69 11.42 -0.76 -11.38
C ALA A 69 9.97 -0.55 -11.82
N TYR A 70 9.14 -0.05 -10.91
CA TYR A 70 7.73 0.24 -11.21
C TYR A 70 7.12 1.05 -10.07
N ILE A 71 5.92 1.56 -10.32
CA ILE A 71 5.09 2.24 -9.33
C ILE A 71 3.93 1.33 -8.98
N TYR A 72 3.71 1.13 -7.69
CA TYR A 72 2.65 0.27 -7.18
C TYR A 72 1.65 1.12 -6.40
N CYS A 73 0.38 1.05 -6.76
CA CYS A 73 -0.68 1.80 -6.11
C CYS A 73 -1.64 0.83 -5.42
N ASP A 74 -1.73 0.96 -4.10
CA ASP A 74 -2.67 0.20 -3.28
C ASP A 74 -3.87 1.07 -2.93
N ILE A 75 -5.04 0.46 -2.85
CA ILE A 75 -6.22 1.07 -2.26
C ILE A 75 -6.29 0.56 -0.83
N ILE A 76 -6.30 1.49 0.12
CA ILE A 76 -6.23 1.16 1.54
C ILE A 76 -7.34 1.85 2.32
N ASP A 77 -7.70 1.26 3.46
CA ASP A 77 -8.52 1.89 4.48
C ASP A 77 -7.66 2.08 5.71
N THR A 78 -7.55 3.31 6.19
CA THR A 78 -6.66 3.66 7.28
C THR A 78 -7.43 3.88 8.57
N SER A 79 -7.00 3.22 9.64
CA SER A 79 -7.47 3.53 10.98
C SER A 79 -6.32 4.02 11.84
N TYR A 80 -6.62 4.95 12.75
CA TYR A 80 -5.62 5.51 13.65
C TYR A 80 -6.13 5.46 15.09
N ASP A 81 -5.33 4.87 15.98
CA ASP A 81 -5.61 4.85 17.41
C ASP A 81 -4.67 5.85 18.09
N LYS A 82 -5.25 6.96 18.57
CA LYS A 82 -4.47 8.02 19.21
C LYS A 82 -3.90 7.62 20.57
N ASN A 83 -4.53 6.64 21.24
CA ASN A 83 -4.06 6.19 22.54
C ASN A 83 -2.73 5.46 22.46
N THR A 84 -2.54 4.71 21.38
CA THR A 84 -1.33 3.94 21.12
C THR A 84 -0.46 4.55 20.02
N ASP A 85 -0.90 5.66 19.41
CA ASP A 85 -0.23 6.30 18.28
C ASP A 85 0.07 5.28 17.19
N THR A 86 -0.97 4.57 16.74
CA THR A 86 -0.85 3.44 15.81
C THR A 86 -1.75 3.63 14.60
N TYR A 87 -1.17 3.51 13.41
CA TYR A 87 -1.89 3.44 12.15
C TYR A 87 -2.01 2.00 11.69
N ILE A 88 -3.19 1.62 11.23
CA ILE A 88 -3.41 0.32 10.58
C ILE A 88 -3.92 0.60 9.17
N PHE A 89 -3.16 0.16 8.19
CA PHE A 89 -3.50 0.30 6.77
C PHE A 89 -4.05 -1.03 6.28
N THR A 90 -5.35 -1.08 6.05
CA THR A 90 -6.02 -2.29 5.55
C THR A 90 -6.03 -2.26 4.03
N ASP A 91 -5.42 -3.27 3.41
CA ASP A 91 -5.37 -3.44 1.96
C ASP A 91 -6.75 -3.90 1.47
N LEU A 92 -7.36 -3.18 0.54
CA LEU A 92 -8.69 -3.47 0.00
C LEU A 92 -8.64 -4.34 -1.26
N LEU A 93 -7.52 -5.02 -1.51
CA LEU A 93 -7.39 -6.09 -2.50
C LEU A 93 -7.53 -5.65 -3.97
N ALA A 94 -7.32 -4.37 -4.24
CA ALA A 94 -7.27 -3.87 -5.61
C ALA A 94 -6.01 -3.01 -5.75
N ASP A 95 -5.09 -3.45 -6.59
CA ASP A 95 -3.80 -2.81 -6.77
C ASP A 95 -3.61 -2.43 -8.23
N VAL A 96 -2.88 -1.34 -8.46
CA VAL A 96 -2.52 -0.88 -9.80
C VAL A 96 -1.01 -0.80 -9.89
N ILE A 97 -0.44 -1.43 -10.90
CA ILE A 97 1.00 -1.37 -11.18
C ILE A 97 1.22 -0.54 -12.43
N ILE A 98 2.10 0.45 -12.34
CA ILE A 98 2.53 1.25 -13.48
C ILE A 98 3.98 0.86 -13.77
N GLU A 99 4.17 0.18 -14.90
CA GLU A 99 5.48 -0.27 -15.34
C GLU A 99 6.34 0.91 -15.78
N ASN A 100 7.65 0.67 -15.86
CA ASN A 100 8.61 1.69 -16.24
C ASN A 100 8.34 2.30 -17.63
N ASP A 101 7.72 1.53 -18.54
CA ASP A 101 7.34 1.98 -19.88
C ASP A 101 5.97 2.67 -19.94
N GLY A 102 5.33 2.84 -18.78
CA GLY A 102 4.02 3.47 -18.67
C GLY A 102 2.83 2.50 -18.80
N PHE A 103 3.09 1.21 -19.00
CA PHE A 103 2.02 0.21 -19.05
C PHE A 103 1.35 0.08 -17.68
N VAL A 104 0.01 0.08 -17.68
CA VAL A 104 -0.79 0.02 -16.45
C VAL A 104 -1.48 -1.33 -16.35
N ARG A 105 -1.35 -1.99 -15.19
CA ARG A 105 -2.03 -3.25 -14.88
C ARG A 105 -2.84 -3.12 -13.59
N VAL A 106 -4.03 -3.67 -13.58
CA VAL A 106 -4.83 -3.84 -12.36
C VAL A 106 -4.69 -5.29 -11.92
N VAL A 107 -4.31 -5.51 -10.67
CA VAL A 107 -4.10 -6.84 -10.10
C VAL A 107 -5.07 -7.07 -8.95
N ASP A 108 -5.31 -8.35 -8.61
CA ASP A 108 -6.16 -8.77 -7.48
C ASP A 108 -7.63 -8.34 -7.60
N LEU A 109 -8.08 -8.04 -8.82
CA LEU A 109 -9.46 -7.63 -9.07
C LEU A 109 -10.47 -8.71 -8.66
N ASP A 110 -10.16 -9.98 -8.90
CA ASP A 110 -11.03 -11.11 -8.52
C ASP A 110 -11.23 -11.17 -7.00
N GLU A 111 -10.19 -10.88 -6.25
CA GLU A 111 -10.27 -10.85 -4.79
C GLU A 111 -11.15 -9.68 -4.32
N LEU A 112 -11.06 -8.53 -4.98
CA LEU A 112 -11.90 -7.39 -4.69
C LEU A 112 -13.37 -7.71 -4.94
N GLU A 113 -13.68 -8.34 -6.07
CA GLU A 113 -15.05 -8.74 -6.40
C GLU A 113 -15.64 -9.67 -5.34
N ARG A 114 -14.88 -10.66 -4.89
CA ARG A 114 -15.32 -11.55 -3.82
C ARG A 114 -15.56 -10.81 -2.53
N TYR A 115 -14.74 -9.84 -2.22
CA TYR A 115 -14.90 -9.03 -1.02
C TYR A 115 -16.15 -8.15 -1.10
N GLU A 116 -16.46 -7.60 -2.26
CA GLU A 116 -17.63 -6.77 -2.49
C GLU A 116 -18.95 -7.51 -2.27
N VAL A 117 -18.98 -8.81 -2.57
CA VAL A 117 -20.15 -9.65 -2.29
C VAL A 117 -20.47 -9.65 -0.79
N LEU A 118 -19.43 -9.58 0.04
CA LEU A 118 -19.56 -9.59 1.50
C LEU A 118 -19.66 -8.18 2.10
N ASN A 119 -19.27 -7.17 1.34
CA ASN A 119 -19.25 -5.80 1.81
C ASN A 119 -19.69 -4.83 0.70
N PRO A 120 -21.01 -4.57 0.61
CA PRO A 120 -21.56 -3.73 -0.46
C PRO A 120 -20.98 -2.31 -0.54
N ALA A 121 -20.38 -1.81 0.53
CA ALA A 121 -19.77 -0.47 0.54
C ALA A 121 -18.61 -0.34 -0.45
N LEU A 122 -17.99 -1.44 -0.84
CA LEU A 122 -16.88 -1.44 -1.81
C LEU A 122 -17.35 -1.56 -3.25
N ASN A 123 -18.64 -1.78 -3.49
CA ASN A 123 -19.16 -1.95 -4.85
C ASN A 123 -18.87 -0.74 -5.74
N HIS A 124 -18.76 0.42 -5.14
CA HIS A 124 -18.41 1.66 -5.84
C HIS A 124 -17.00 1.63 -6.42
N LEU A 125 -16.05 0.99 -5.73
CA LEU A 125 -14.64 0.95 -6.15
C LEU A 125 -14.46 0.16 -7.46
N SER A 126 -15.12 -0.98 -7.62
CA SER A 126 -14.97 -1.78 -8.83
C SER A 126 -15.51 -1.05 -10.06
N LYS A 127 -16.49 -0.16 -9.89
CA LYS A 127 -17.09 0.60 -10.99
C LYS A 127 -16.20 1.72 -11.49
N LEU A 128 -15.16 2.08 -10.75
CA LEU A 128 -14.21 3.12 -11.14
C LEU A 128 -13.09 2.61 -12.05
N GLN A 129 -13.03 1.31 -12.29
CA GLN A 129 -11.96 0.68 -13.08
C GLN A 129 -12.30 0.48 -14.53
#